data_ea1dca0f45c802bce6e2bb04b1774170
#
_entry.id   ea1dca0f45c802bce6e2bb04b1774170
#
_cell.length_a   1.000
_cell.length_b   1.000
_cell.length_c   1.000
_cell.angle_alpha   90.00
_cell.angle_beta   90.00
_cell.angle_gamma   90.00
#
_symmetry.space_group_name_H-M   'P 1'
#
loop_
_entity.id
_entity.type
_entity.pdbx_description
1 polymer ?
#
loop_
_entity_poly.entity_id
_entity_poly.type
_entity_poly.pdbx_seq_one_letter_code
_entity_poly.pdbx_strand_id
1 'polypeptide(L)'
;MIIIKYLINLFIKEGCDQMKAGIMQPTFLPWLGYFAMIDKVQRFVYLDDVQLVKRSWQVRNKINFQNKEFFLSVPVIKQSRNDMLICKVRIDYEQKWIEKHLNTIKHSYSKYPYFHEVFSLIESTFAHS
;
A
#
# COMPACT_ATOMS: atom_id res chain seq x y z
N MET A 1 -10.48 -4.54 -16.01
CA MET A 1 -11.18 -5.50 -15.12
C MET A 1 -11.52 -6.84 -15.79
N ILE A 2 -11.55 -6.92 -17.14
CA ILE A 2 -11.88 -8.16 -17.89
C ILE A 2 -10.66 -9.08 -18.06
N ILE A 3 -9.46 -8.54 -18.25
CA ILE A 3 -8.22 -9.31 -18.48
C ILE A 3 -7.82 -10.15 -17.27
N ILE A 4 -8.02 -9.64 -16.05
CA ILE A 4 -7.69 -10.36 -14.82
C ILE A 4 -8.60 -11.57 -14.61
N LYS A 5 -9.89 -11.48 -15.00
CA LYS A 5 -10.82 -12.61 -14.97
C LYS A 5 -10.41 -13.72 -15.96
N TYR A 6 -9.87 -13.36 -17.12
CA TYR A 6 -9.42 -14.32 -18.13
C TYR A 6 -8.15 -15.08 -17.70
N LEU A 7 -7.20 -14.41 -17.08
CA LEU A 7 -5.98 -15.05 -16.55
C LEU A 7 -6.29 -16.00 -15.38
N ILE A 8 -7.24 -15.66 -14.52
CA ILE A 8 -7.67 -16.54 -13.42
C ILE A 8 -8.34 -17.81 -13.93
N ASN A 9 -9.16 -17.73 -14.98
CA ASN A 9 -9.84 -18.90 -15.54
C ASN A 9 -8.95 -19.82 -16.39
N LEU A 10 -7.79 -19.36 -16.85
CA LEU A 10 -6.87 -20.20 -17.65
C LEU A 10 -6.08 -21.21 -16.80
N PHE A 11 -6.07 -21.06 -15.48
CA PHE A 11 -5.36 -21.93 -14.54
C PHE A 11 -6.26 -22.90 -13.74
N ILE A 12 -7.58 -22.88 -13.97
CA ILE A 12 -8.50 -23.82 -13.33
C ILE A 12 -8.64 -25.06 -14.22
N LYS A 13 -7.67 -25.96 -14.17
CA LYS A 13 -7.88 -27.36 -14.54
C LYS A 13 -8.36 -28.11 -13.30
N GLU A 14 -9.54 -28.68 -13.38
CA GLU A 14 -10.10 -29.57 -12.36
C GLU A 14 -9.14 -30.73 -12.09
N GLY A 15 -8.79 -30.94 -10.81
CA GLY A 15 -8.09 -32.15 -10.37
C GLY A 15 -6.66 -31.95 -9.83
N CYS A 16 -6.15 -30.72 -9.72
CA CYS A 16 -4.90 -30.43 -9.03
C CYS A 16 -5.18 -29.62 -7.77
N ASP A 17 -4.40 -29.84 -6.71
CA ASP A 17 -4.41 -29.00 -5.50
C ASP A 17 -4.35 -27.52 -5.92
N GLN A 18 -5.48 -26.82 -5.87
CA GLN A 18 -5.63 -25.50 -6.47
C GLN A 18 -4.88 -24.49 -5.62
N MET A 19 -3.65 -24.17 -6.02
CA MET A 19 -2.88 -23.09 -5.41
C MET A 19 -3.58 -21.75 -5.67
N LYS A 20 -4.02 -21.09 -4.59
CA LYS A 20 -4.58 -19.74 -4.66
C LYS A 20 -3.44 -18.72 -4.74
N ALA A 21 -3.48 -17.87 -5.74
CA ALA A 21 -2.56 -16.75 -5.90
C ALA A 21 -3.30 -15.41 -5.89
N GLY A 22 -2.73 -14.40 -5.22
CA GLY A 22 -3.19 -13.02 -5.25
C GLY A 22 -2.16 -12.15 -5.97
N ILE A 23 -2.62 -11.23 -6.82
CA ILE A 23 -1.75 -10.29 -7.52
C ILE A 23 -2.31 -8.90 -7.31
N MET A 24 -1.52 -7.99 -6.70
CA MET A 24 -1.93 -6.60 -6.46
C MET A 24 -0.74 -5.66 -6.55
N GLN A 25 -1.01 -4.42 -6.92
CA GLN A 25 -0.02 -3.35 -6.83
C GLN A 25 0.27 -3.01 -5.36
N PRO A 26 1.51 -2.66 -5.00
CA PRO A 26 1.82 -2.10 -3.69
C PRO A 26 0.97 -0.87 -3.40
N THR A 27 0.50 -0.74 -2.16
CA THR A 27 -0.34 0.38 -1.71
C THR A 27 0.24 0.96 -0.43
N PHE A 28 0.24 2.27 -0.32
CA PHE A 28 0.65 2.94 0.92
C PHE A 28 -0.43 2.83 1.99
N LEU A 29 -0.09 2.33 3.18
CA LEU A 29 -1.01 2.06 4.28
C LEU A 29 -2.27 1.31 3.82
N PRO A 30 -2.15 0.05 3.38
CA PRO A 30 -3.25 -0.69 2.78
C PRO A 30 -4.44 -0.86 3.72
N TRP A 31 -5.62 -0.95 3.17
CA TRP A 31 -6.86 -1.27 3.88
C TRP A 31 -6.92 -2.76 4.29
N LEU A 32 -7.75 -3.09 5.28
CA LEU A 32 -7.82 -4.44 5.86
C LEU A 32 -8.04 -5.57 4.84
N GLY A 33 -8.82 -5.33 3.80
CA GLY A 33 -9.06 -6.33 2.75
C GLY A 33 -7.82 -6.69 1.93
N TYR A 34 -6.83 -5.81 1.86
CA TYR A 34 -5.54 -6.10 1.25
C TYR A 34 -4.79 -7.17 2.05
N PHE A 35 -4.73 -7.02 3.36
CA PHE A 35 -4.12 -8.00 4.26
C PHE A 35 -4.91 -9.30 4.32
N ALA A 36 -6.25 -9.22 4.34
CA ALA A 36 -7.11 -10.41 4.29
C ALA A 36 -6.94 -11.21 3.00
N MET A 37 -6.60 -10.56 1.89
CA MET A 37 -6.28 -11.25 0.64
C MET A 37 -4.92 -11.94 0.72
N ILE A 38 -3.90 -11.29 1.30
CA ILE A 38 -2.59 -11.89 1.52
C ILE A 38 -2.74 -13.17 2.38
N ASP A 39 -3.53 -13.10 3.44
CA ASP A 39 -3.77 -14.22 4.36
C ASP A 39 -4.48 -15.42 3.69
N LYS A 40 -5.31 -15.18 2.69
CA LYS A 40 -6.13 -16.22 2.03
C LYS A 40 -5.46 -16.91 0.85
N VAL A 41 -4.25 -16.52 0.47
CA VAL A 41 -3.57 -17.07 -0.70
C VAL A 41 -2.27 -17.76 -0.32
N GLN A 42 -1.89 -18.80 -1.04
CA GLN A 42 -0.61 -19.48 -0.85
C GLN A 42 0.55 -18.71 -1.52
N ARG A 43 0.23 -17.88 -2.53
CA ARG A 43 1.22 -17.00 -3.16
C ARG A 43 0.64 -15.62 -3.36
N PHE A 44 1.39 -14.62 -2.94
CA PHE A 44 1.05 -13.23 -3.19
C PHE A 44 2.15 -12.59 -4.04
N VAL A 45 1.77 -11.92 -5.12
CA VAL A 45 2.67 -11.28 -6.05
C VAL A 45 2.42 -9.78 -6.03
N TYR A 46 3.44 -9.00 -5.73
CA TYR A 46 3.41 -7.55 -5.91
C TYR A 46 3.63 -7.21 -7.38
N LEU A 47 2.64 -6.57 -7.98
CA LEU A 47 2.72 -6.06 -9.35
C LEU A 47 3.35 -4.66 -9.31
N ASP A 48 4.66 -4.59 -9.34
CA ASP A 48 5.44 -3.36 -9.19
C ASP A 48 6.20 -2.94 -10.46
N ASP A 49 6.16 -3.76 -11.51
CA ASP A 49 6.70 -3.46 -12.84
C ASP A 49 5.76 -2.60 -13.72
N VAL A 50 4.76 -1.98 -13.10
CA VAL A 50 3.79 -1.10 -13.73
C VAL A 50 4.04 0.35 -13.36
N GLN A 51 3.50 1.27 -14.17
CA GLN A 51 3.68 2.70 -13.95
C GLN A 51 3.00 3.18 -12.65
N LEU A 52 3.73 3.97 -11.89
CA LEU A 52 3.19 4.70 -10.75
C LEU A 52 2.18 5.75 -11.25
N VAL A 53 0.96 5.66 -10.78
CA VAL A 53 -0.07 6.67 -11.05
C VAL A 53 0.01 7.75 -9.98
N LYS A 54 0.23 8.99 -10.41
CA LYS A 54 0.25 10.15 -9.50
C LYS A 54 -1.07 10.26 -8.73
N ARG A 55 -0.98 10.56 -7.45
CA ARG A 55 -2.14 10.71 -6.55
C ARG A 55 -3.00 9.44 -6.44
N SER A 56 -2.44 8.26 -6.71
CA SER A 56 -3.09 6.97 -6.48
C SER A 56 -2.86 6.46 -5.06
N TRP A 57 -3.54 5.38 -4.71
CA TRP A 57 -3.34 4.66 -3.45
C TRP A 57 -1.95 4.04 -3.29
N GLN A 58 -1.14 4.03 -4.33
CA GLN A 58 0.26 3.59 -4.30
C GLN A 58 1.12 4.52 -3.46
N VAL A 59 0.84 5.82 -3.49
CA VAL A 59 1.65 6.86 -2.81
C VAL A 59 0.87 7.70 -1.80
N ARG A 60 -0.43 7.46 -1.61
CA ARG A 60 -1.21 8.20 -0.61
C ARG A 60 -2.36 7.38 -0.08
N ASN A 61 -2.78 7.69 1.13
CA ASN A 61 -4.01 7.17 1.69
C ASN A 61 -4.73 8.25 2.51
N LYS A 62 -6.01 8.01 2.78
CA LYS A 62 -6.85 8.90 3.57
C LYS A 62 -6.86 8.49 5.04
N ILE A 63 -6.85 9.47 5.90
CA ILE A 63 -7.14 9.32 7.33
C ILE A 63 -8.26 10.28 7.72
N ASN A 64 -8.92 9.99 8.85
CA ASN A 64 -9.83 10.96 9.46
C ASN A 64 -9.01 11.88 10.37
N PHE A 65 -8.93 13.16 10.01
CA PHE A 65 -8.30 14.18 10.81
C PHE A 65 -9.32 15.28 11.13
N GLN A 66 -9.64 15.48 12.42
CA GLN A 66 -10.62 16.47 12.86
C GLN A 66 -12.00 16.34 12.16
N ASN A 67 -12.50 15.10 12.02
CA ASN A 67 -13.74 14.78 11.32
C ASN A 67 -13.77 15.15 9.81
N LYS A 68 -12.60 15.32 9.21
CA LYS A 68 -12.44 15.56 7.77
C LYS A 68 -11.49 14.53 7.15
N GLU A 69 -11.71 14.24 5.87
CA GLU A 69 -10.76 13.43 5.10
C GLU A 69 -9.44 14.20 4.92
N PHE A 70 -8.34 13.58 5.29
CA PHE A 70 -7.01 14.12 5.11
C PHE A 70 -6.11 13.09 4.41
N PHE A 71 -5.35 13.53 3.40
CA PHE A 71 -4.43 12.65 2.69
C PHE A 71 -3.04 12.66 3.29
N LEU A 72 -2.56 11.49 3.67
CA LEU A 72 -1.13 11.24 3.88
C LEU A 72 -0.53 10.85 2.53
N SER A 73 0.49 11.53 2.08
CA SER A 73 1.11 11.30 0.77
C SER A 73 2.62 11.12 0.90
N VAL A 74 3.13 10.05 0.30
CA VAL A 74 4.57 9.81 0.19
C VAL A 74 5.10 10.64 -0.98
N PRO A 75 6.06 11.55 -0.76
CA PRO A 75 6.68 12.29 -1.84
C PRO A 75 7.61 11.40 -2.63
N VAL A 76 7.56 11.52 -3.96
CA VAL A 76 8.42 10.77 -4.87
C VAL A 76 9.22 11.73 -5.75
N ILE A 77 10.47 11.37 -6.01
CA ILE A 77 11.37 12.14 -6.89
C ILE A 77 10.82 12.00 -8.32
N LYS A 78 10.67 13.13 -9.00
CA LYS A 78 10.23 13.15 -10.41
C LYS A 78 11.32 12.55 -11.28
N GLN A 79 10.96 11.57 -12.08
CA GLN A 79 11.82 10.89 -13.03
C GLN A 79 11.20 10.94 -14.43
N SER A 80 11.91 10.44 -15.43
CA SER A 80 11.37 10.25 -16.78
C SER A 80 10.17 9.30 -16.74
N ARG A 81 9.30 9.37 -17.74
CA ARG A 81 8.10 8.52 -17.79
C ARG A 81 8.44 7.03 -17.73
N ASN A 82 9.52 6.61 -18.35
CA ASN A 82 9.94 5.20 -18.40
C ASN A 82 10.51 4.71 -17.06
N ASP A 83 10.97 5.63 -16.21
CA ASP A 83 11.55 5.31 -14.89
C ASP A 83 10.54 5.46 -13.74
N MET A 84 9.31 5.85 -14.05
CA MET A 84 8.20 5.94 -13.09
C MET A 84 7.49 4.58 -12.88
N LEU A 85 8.20 3.47 -13.03
CA LEU A 85 7.71 2.17 -12.56
C LEU A 85 7.77 2.10 -11.04
N ILE A 86 6.80 1.44 -10.41
CA ILE A 86 6.74 1.35 -8.93
C ILE A 86 8.05 0.81 -8.36
N CYS A 87 8.61 -0.24 -8.96
CA CYS A 87 9.90 -0.85 -8.55
C CYS A 87 11.12 0.04 -8.75
N LYS A 88 11.02 1.12 -9.54
CA LYS A 88 12.14 2.04 -9.81
C LYS A 88 11.97 3.41 -9.19
N VAL A 89 10.76 3.74 -8.74
CA VAL A 89 10.48 5.06 -8.17
C VAL A 89 11.24 5.27 -6.87
N ARG A 90 11.78 6.47 -6.69
CA ARG A 90 12.55 6.83 -5.50
C ARG A 90 11.74 7.76 -4.62
N ILE A 91 11.70 7.46 -3.34
CA ILE A 91 11.06 8.30 -2.33
C ILE A 91 11.96 9.51 -2.06
N ASP A 92 11.34 10.67 -1.91
CA ASP A 92 12.01 11.91 -1.53
C ASP A 92 12.05 12.04 0.00
N TYR A 93 13.16 11.66 0.60
CA TYR A 93 13.36 11.74 2.05
C TYR A 93 13.81 13.12 2.55
N GLU A 94 14.14 14.06 1.66
CA GLU A 94 14.49 15.44 2.06
C GLU A 94 13.31 16.19 2.65
N GLN A 95 12.10 15.78 2.25
CA GLN A 95 10.86 16.35 2.76
C GLN A 95 10.43 15.67 4.06
N LYS A 96 10.79 15.98 5.19
CA LYS A 96 10.41 15.44 6.53
C LYS A 96 8.97 14.92 6.64
N TRP A 97 8.52 14.14 5.62
CA TRP A 97 7.14 13.68 5.48
C TRP A 97 6.79 12.59 6.50
N ILE A 98 7.75 11.74 6.88
CA ILE A 98 7.56 10.68 7.88
C ILE A 98 7.14 11.29 9.21
N GLU A 99 7.90 12.27 9.70
CA GLU A 99 7.60 12.95 10.95
C GLU A 99 6.22 13.61 10.93
N LYS A 100 5.87 14.28 9.81
CA LYS A 100 4.54 14.88 9.62
C LYS A 100 3.43 13.83 9.67
N HIS A 101 3.63 12.68 9.02
CA HIS A 101 2.64 11.60 9.01
C HIS A 101 2.45 11.01 10.40
N LEU A 102 3.54 10.68 11.10
CA LEU A 102 3.48 10.15 12.47
C LEU A 102 2.76 11.11 13.41
N ASN A 103 3.10 12.39 13.37
CA ASN A 103 2.44 13.42 14.18
C ASN A 103 0.95 13.54 13.83
N THR A 104 0.59 13.50 12.55
CA THR A 104 -0.80 13.58 12.11
C THR A 104 -1.60 12.36 12.58
N ILE A 105 -1.06 11.15 12.44
CA ILE A 105 -1.68 9.91 12.91
C ILE A 105 -1.86 9.94 14.43
N LYS A 106 -0.81 10.32 15.16
CA LYS A 106 -0.86 10.44 16.63
C LYS A 106 -1.94 11.42 17.06
N HIS A 107 -2.01 12.57 16.43
CA HIS A 107 -3.02 13.58 16.74
C HIS A 107 -4.45 13.11 16.44
N SER A 108 -4.62 12.34 15.35
CA SER A 108 -5.93 11.85 14.92
C SER A 108 -6.45 10.70 15.78
N TYR A 109 -5.56 9.81 16.23
CA TYR A 109 -5.99 8.50 16.75
C TYR A 109 -5.53 8.18 18.18
N SER A 110 -4.78 9.06 18.86
CA SER A 110 -4.25 8.81 20.20
C SER A 110 -5.31 8.46 21.27
N LYS A 111 -6.56 8.84 21.06
CA LYS A 111 -7.67 8.59 21.98
C LYS A 111 -8.39 7.25 21.73
N TYR A 112 -8.03 6.52 20.66
CA TYR A 112 -8.69 5.26 20.31
C TYR A 112 -8.07 4.08 21.05
N PRO A 113 -8.86 3.02 21.33
CA PRO A 113 -8.34 1.75 21.82
C PRO A 113 -7.28 1.20 20.88
N TYR A 114 -6.30 0.46 21.41
CA TYR A 114 -5.21 -0.17 20.65
C TYR A 114 -4.29 0.80 19.90
N PHE A 115 -4.42 2.11 20.11
CA PHE A 115 -3.59 3.11 19.44
C PHE A 115 -2.10 2.83 19.61
N HIS A 116 -1.65 2.56 20.83
CA HIS A 116 -0.23 2.39 21.14
C HIS A 116 0.38 1.20 20.39
N GLU A 117 -0.33 0.08 20.31
CA GLU A 117 0.12 -1.13 19.61
C GLU A 117 0.25 -0.86 18.09
N VAL A 118 -0.80 -0.31 17.49
CA VAL A 118 -0.81 0.00 16.05
C VAL A 118 0.19 1.09 15.70
N PHE A 119 0.31 2.11 16.54
CA PHE A 119 1.22 3.22 16.29
C PHE A 119 2.68 2.78 16.37
N SER A 120 3.04 1.93 17.35
CA SER A 120 4.37 1.34 17.45
C SER A 120 4.73 0.53 16.21
N LEU A 121 3.79 -0.23 15.65
CA LEU A 121 3.99 -0.97 14.40
C LEU A 121 4.25 -0.02 13.22
N ILE A 122 3.48 1.07 13.12
CA ILE A 122 3.67 2.09 12.07
C ILE A 122 5.03 2.78 12.23
N GLU A 123 5.41 3.19 13.45
CA GLU A 123 6.73 3.80 13.71
C GLU A 123 7.87 2.87 13.32
N SER A 124 7.81 1.60 13.70
CA SER A 124 8.83 0.62 13.32
C SER A 124 8.93 0.43 11.80
N THR A 125 7.82 0.45 11.10
CA THR A 125 7.79 0.35 9.63
C THR A 125 8.48 1.54 8.97
N PHE A 126 8.25 2.76 9.46
CA PHE A 126 8.91 3.96 8.93
C PHE A 126 10.39 4.10 9.36
N ALA A 127 10.80 3.49 10.45
CA ALA A 127 12.20 3.50 10.89
C ALA A 127 13.12 2.63 10.01
N HIS A 128 12.57 1.67 9.27
CA HIS A 128 13.30 0.77 8.37
C HIS A 128 13.20 1.19 6.89
N SER A 129 12.72 2.39 6.62
CA SER A 129 12.50 2.92 5.26
C SER A 129 13.67 3.70 4.73
#